data_916032435dc1ca018c35f0186c2493c8
#
_entry.id   916032435dc1ca018c35f0186c2493c8
#
_cell.length_a   1.000
_cell.length_b   1.000
_cell.length_c   1.000
_cell.angle_alpha   90.00
_cell.angle_beta   90.00
_cell.angle_gamma   90.00
#
_symmetry.space_group_name_H-M   'P 1'
#
loop_
_entity.id
_entity.type
_entity.pdbx_description
1 polymer ?
#
loop_
_entity_poly.entity_id
_entity_poly.type
_entity_poly.pdbx_seq_one_letter_code
_entity_poly.pdbx_strand_id
1 'polypeptide(L)'
;MRVISRCLVLSMGCLLLASSADAQVALAGCWNGQLERDGLRWDIGLDVSEGAGGLVATIDVTSLWLARQELPSFLADERDVQFDLPWEMGGFAGRLDRDRLSGAVTFQDGRRSPLGFDRTPCRTTVATELSWRTDDVTIEGTLTVPSGEGPFPAIVVLHGGGDSSRDSPPYAFWGDYLPRLGIACLLYDKRGNGGSTGDWQQVGLEERARDVAGGLARLRSEPSIDATQLGLLAVSQGSWIAGLVARSDPSVRFVAHVSGPAVPVVEADTYAVEAELRRDGWAERDSDERLRLWQLNAEVARDPDSDEAWERLQAGIEAVRQRPWFQTNPYDPDRRSPWRTWYREVLDYDPRPVLEALDIPMLWVFGAMDSESDPARNISILEDFRRAGKDYTIAMYPQTGHGLLVPVDARGQDADLLTTAPGFFPDLKWWLYTQIDLSQ
;
A
#
# COMPACT_ATOMS: atom_id res chain seq x y z
N MET A 1 68.30 -20.54 -39.79
CA MET A 1 67.08 -21.05 -40.47
C MET A 1 65.99 -21.28 -39.41
N ARG A 2 64.81 -20.61 -39.58
CA ARG A 2 63.56 -20.76 -38.89
C ARG A 2 63.39 -20.01 -37.54
N VAL A 3 63.11 -18.77 -37.69
CA VAL A 3 62.21 -17.98 -36.83
C VAL A 3 60.95 -17.79 -37.68
N ILE A 4 59.79 -18.21 -37.20
CA ILE A 4 58.43 -17.70 -37.46
C ILE A 4 57.44 -18.69 -36.79
N SER A 5 56.87 -18.35 -35.74
CA SER A 5 55.47 -18.60 -35.37
C SER A 5 55.22 -18.41 -33.87
N ARG A 6 54.97 -17.17 -33.45
CA ARG A 6 54.29 -16.83 -32.20
C ARG A 6 53.75 -15.40 -32.28
N CYS A 7 52.70 -15.18 -33.04
CA CYS A 7 51.93 -13.96 -32.97
C CYS A 7 50.57 -14.16 -33.65
N LEU A 8 49.66 -14.97 -33.08
CA LEU A 8 48.29 -15.04 -33.58
C LEU A 8 47.26 -15.62 -32.59
N VAL A 9 47.47 -15.46 -31.29
CA VAL A 9 46.48 -15.93 -30.30
C VAL A 9 46.00 -14.83 -29.36
N LEU A 10 46.53 -13.61 -29.40
CA LEU A 10 46.17 -12.53 -28.47
C LEU A 10 45.11 -11.55 -28.98
N SER A 11 44.64 -11.65 -30.21
CA SER A 11 43.65 -10.69 -30.73
C SER A 11 42.20 -11.17 -30.69
N MET A 12 41.92 -12.44 -30.41
CA MET A 12 40.54 -12.95 -30.36
C MET A 12 39.89 -12.84 -28.99
N GLY A 13 40.66 -12.77 -27.90
CA GLY A 13 40.13 -12.61 -26.55
C GLY A 13 39.66 -11.18 -26.19
N CYS A 14 40.28 -10.15 -26.80
CA CYS A 14 39.87 -8.76 -26.56
C CYS A 14 38.61 -8.34 -27.33
N LEU A 15 38.29 -8.96 -28.44
CA LEU A 15 37.07 -8.65 -29.22
C LEU A 15 35.82 -9.23 -28.60
N LEU A 16 35.89 -10.37 -27.91
CA LEU A 16 34.74 -10.97 -27.22
C LEU A 16 34.43 -10.26 -25.90
N LEU A 17 35.43 -9.75 -25.18
CA LEU A 17 35.21 -8.97 -23.95
C LEU A 17 34.68 -7.56 -24.22
N ALA A 18 35.09 -6.95 -25.36
CA ALA A 18 34.57 -5.66 -25.75
C ALA A 18 33.08 -5.73 -26.19
N SER A 19 32.64 -6.83 -26.84
CA SER A 19 31.26 -7.00 -27.28
C SER A 19 30.28 -7.23 -26.12
N SER A 20 30.71 -7.90 -25.05
CA SER A 20 29.87 -8.13 -23.86
C SER A 20 29.71 -6.87 -23.01
N ALA A 21 30.75 -6.06 -22.85
CA ALA A 21 30.70 -4.79 -22.13
C ALA A 21 29.81 -3.76 -22.84
N ASP A 22 29.92 -3.63 -24.17
CA ASP A 22 29.09 -2.73 -24.96
C ASP A 22 27.59 -3.12 -24.93
N ALA A 23 27.29 -4.41 -24.90
CA ALA A 23 25.92 -4.89 -24.81
C ALA A 23 25.31 -4.69 -23.41
N GLN A 24 26.11 -4.82 -22.36
CA GLN A 24 25.68 -4.54 -20.98
C GLN A 24 25.38 -3.06 -20.78
N VAL A 25 26.25 -2.17 -21.27
CA VAL A 25 26.01 -0.72 -21.24
C VAL A 25 24.77 -0.33 -22.04
N ALA A 26 24.50 -1.02 -23.15
CA ALA A 26 23.32 -0.76 -23.97
C ALA A 26 22.00 -1.14 -23.29
N LEU A 27 21.97 -2.05 -22.30
CA LEU A 27 20.77 -2.47 -21.59
C LEU A 27 20.45 -1.58 -20.38
N ALA A 28 21.46 -0.97 -19.75
CA ALA A 28 21.26 -0.09 -18.61
C ALA A 28 20.33 1.07 -18.97
N GLY A 29 19.39 1.39 -18.06
CA GLY A 29 18.37 2.43 -18.22
C GLY A 29 16.99 1.93 -17.89
N CYS A 30 16.00 2.78 -18.18
CA CYS A 30 14.60 2.52 -17.84
C CYS A 30 13.78 2.14 -19.07
N TRP A 31 12.88 1.23 -18.88
CA TRP A 31 12.09 0.60 -19.92
C TRP A 31 10.63 0.48 -19.50
N ASN A 32 9.70 0.72 -20.40
CA ASN A 32 8.29 0.48 -20.18
C ASN A 32 7.76 -0.54 -21.17
N GLY A 33 6.97 -1.49 -20.65
CA GLY A 33 6.31 -2.52 -21.44
C GLY A 33 4.89 -2.73 -20.98
N GLN A 34 4.17 -3.52 -21.75
CA GLN A 34 2.78 -3.84 -21.47
C GLN A 34 2.54 -5.32 -21.71
N LEU A 35 2.11 -6.01 -20.65
CA LEU A 35 1.74 -7.41 -20.68
C LEU A 35 0.22 -7.54 -20.72
N GLU A 36 -0.29 -8.38 -21.62
CA GLU A 36 -1.72 -8.68 -21.69
C GLU A 36 -1.96 -10.18 -21.50
N ARG A 37 -3.00 -10.50 -20.70
CA ARG A 37 -3.47 -11.88 -20.53
C ARG A 37 -4.95 -11.86 -20.14
N ASP A 38 -5.75 -12.68 -20.81
CA ASP A 38 -7.17 -12.89 -20.48
C ASP A 38 -8.00 -11.59 -20.41
N GLY A 39 -7.63 -10.59 -21.23
CA GLY A 39 -8.27 -9.27 -21.26
C GLY A 39 -7.77 -8.30 -20.17
N LEU A 40 -6.86 -8.73 -19.32
CA LEU A 40 -6.19 -7.88 -18.37
C LEU A 40 -4.89 -7.35 -18.92
N ARG A 41 -4.51 -6.16 -18.48
CA ARG A 41 -3.33 -5.45 -18.92
C ARG A 41 -2.53 -4.95 -17.73
N TRP A 42 -1.24 -5.22 -17.74
CA TRP A 42 -0.28 -4.71 -16.77
C TRP A 42 0.74 -3.81 -17.44
N ASP A 43 0.83 -2.58 -16.99
CA ASP A 43 1.93 -1.71 -17.35
C ASP A 43 3.13 -2.06 -16.46
N ILE A 44 4.24 -2.40 -17.10
CA ILE A 44 5.45 -2.90 -16.44
C ILE A 44 6.59 -1.94 -16.71
N GLY A 45 7.17 -1.39 -15.64
CA GLY A 45 8.45 -0.70 -15.67
C GLY A 45 9.59 -1.66 -15.38
N LEU A 46 10.70 -1.54 -16.09
CA LEU A 46 11.95 -2.26 -15.83
C LEU A 46 13.07 -1.23 -15.72
N ASP A 47 13.78 -1.21 -14.61
CA ASP A 47 14.97 -0.39 -14.40
C ASP A 47 16.19 -1.30 -14.30
N VAL A 48 17.16 -1.08 -15.18
CA VAL A 48 18.40 -1.85 -15.25
C VAL A 48 19.57 -0.93 -14.95
N SER A 49 20.38 -1.29 -13.98
CA SER A 49 21.55 -0.53 -13.54
C SER A 49 22.78 -1.39 -13.36
N GLU A 50 23.96 -0.76 -13.26
CA GLU A 50 25.20 -1.45 -12.97
C GLU A 50 25.31 -1.71 -11.46
N GLY A 51 25.51 -2.98 -11.10
CA GLY A 51 25.78 -3.42 -9.73
C GLY A 51 27.21 -3.94 -9.56
N ALA A 52 27.60 -4.27 -8.34
CA ALA A 52 28.97 -4.73 -8.04
C ALA A 52 29.37 -6.04 -8.76
N GLY A 53 28.40 -6.84 -9.21
CA GLY A 53 28.62 -8.14 -9.86
C GLY A 53 28.13 -8.23 -11.31
N GLY A 54 27.74 -7.12 -11.93
CA GLY A 54 27.11 -7.06 -13.24
C GLY A 54 25.83 -6.25 -13.22
N LEU A 55 24.96 -6.42 -14.21
CA LEU A 55 23.69 -5.72 -14.24
C LEU A 55 22.74 -6.25 -13.17
N VAL A 56 22.05 -5.32 -12.52
CA VAL A 56 20.92 -5.58 -11.61
C VAL A 56 19.68 -4.93 -12.17
N ALA A 57 18.52 -5.50 -11.87
CA ALA A 57 17.27 -4.96 -12.37
C ALA A 57 16.21 -4.93 -11.29
N THR A 58 15.33 -3.93 -11.37
CA THR A 58 14.10 -3.85 -10.61
C THR A 58 12.91 -3.74 -11.55
N ILE A 59 11.75 -4.19 -11.09
CA ILE A 59 10.50 -4.13 -11.82
C ILE A 59 9.44 -3.36 -11.05
N ASP A 60 8.65 -2.62 -11.79
CA ASP A 60 7.45 -1.92 -11.30
C ASP A 60 6.23 -2.47 -11.99
N VAL A 61 5.20 -2.80 -11.23
CA VAL A 61 3.88 -3.13 -11.79
C VAL A 61 2.82 -2.42 -10.96
N THR A 62 2.43 -1.22 -11.41
CA THR A 62 1.52 -0.34 -10.66
C THR A 62 0.24 -1.04 -10.25
N SER A 63 -0.38 -1.78 -11.15
CA SER A 63 -1.63 -2.53 -10.89
C SER A 63 -1.46 -3.72 -9.92
N LEU A 64 -0.24 -4.03 -9.49
CA LEU A 64 0.07 -5.04 -8.47
C LEU A 64 0.65 -4.42 -7.20
N TRP A 65 0.65 -3.09 -7.08
CA TRP A 65 1.28 -2.37 -5.97
C TRP A 65 2.76 -2.69 -5.81
N LEU A 66 3.42 -3.03 -6.91
CA LEU A 66 4.85 -3.30 -6.94
C LEU A 66 5.62 -2.08 -7.41
N ALA A 67 6.58 -1.66 -6.63
CA ALA A 67 7.53 -0.62 -6.96
C ALA A 67 8.94 -1.07 -6.62
N ARG A 68 9.87 -0.93 -7.57
CA ARG A 68 11.28 -1.24 -7.43
C ARG A 68 11.59 -2.63 -6.86
N GLN A 69 10.73 -3.60 -7.20
CA GLN A 69 10.94 -4.98 -6.78
C GLN A 69 12.18 -5.55 -7.48
N GLU A 70 13.15 -5.98 -6.70
CA GLU A 70 14.36 -6.60 -7.25
C GLU A 70 14.04 -7.86 -8.04
N LEU A 71 14.80 -8.08 -9.12
CA LEU A 71 14.76 -9.27 -9.96
C LEU A 71 16.03 -10.11 -9.76
N PRO A 72 16.10 -10.98 -8.74
CA PRO A 72 17.31 -11.78 -8.45
C PRO A 72 17.70 -12.74 -9.58
N SER A 73 16.71 -13.15 -10.40
CA SER A 73 16.92 -14.04 -11.57
C SER A 73 17.30 -13.30 -12.85
N PHE A 74 17.52 -11.95 -12.78
CA PHE A 74 17.86 -11.17 -13.96
C PHE A 74 19.19 -11.60 -14.56
N LEU A 75 19.16 -12.04 -15.82
CA LEU A 75 20.32 -12.47 -16.59
C LEU A 75 20.33 -11.75 -17.92
N ALA A 76 21.48 -11.21 -18.29
CA ALA A 76 21.72 -10.62 -19.59
C ALA A 76 23.02 -11.19 -20.18
N ASP A 77 22.91 -11.81 -21.35
CA ASP A 77 24.04 -12.35 -22.12
C ASP A 77 23.99 -11.77 -23.54
N GLU A 78 25.01 -10.99 -23.88
CA GLU A 78 25.05 -10.19 -25.10
C GLU A 78 23.74 -9.35 -25.25
N ARG A 79 22.80 -9.84 -26.05
CA ARG A 79 21.50 -9.20 -26.31
C ARG A 79 20.31 -9.98 -25.75
N ASP A 80 20.55 -11.16 -25.25
CA ASP A 80 19.50 -12.02 -24.70
C ASP A 80 19.27 -11.67 -23.23
N VAL A 81 18.01 -11.48 -22.84
CA VAL A 81 17.59 -11.05 -21.50
C VAL A 81 16.56 -12.03 -20.98
N GLN A 82 16.77 -12.49 -19.74
CA GLN A 82 15.85 -13.40 -19.05
C GLN A 82 15.69 -12.96 -17.60
N PHE A 83 14.48 -13.08 -17.07
CA PHE A 83 14.16 -12.89 -15.64
C PHE A 83 12.80 -13.50 -15.30
N ASP A 84 12.61 -13.83 -14.04
CA ASP A 84 11.32 -14.24 -13.52
C ASP A 84 10.54 -13.03 -13.03
N LEU A 85 9.25 -12.99 -13.37
CA LEU A 85 8.31 -11.99 -12.86
C LEU A 85 7.96 -12.30 -11.40
N PRO A 86 7.70 -11.29 -10.57
CA PRO A 86 7.27 -11.48 -9.19
C PRO A 86 6.00 -12.35 -9.08
N TRP A 87 5.80 -12.93 -7.87
CA TRP A 87 4.62 -13.72 -7.52
C TRP A 87 4.33 -14.87 -8.49
N GLU A 88 5.39 -15.53 -8.95
CA GLU A 88 5.27 -16.71 -9.81
C GLU A 88 4.47 -16.48 -11.10
N MET A 89 4.36 -15.22 -11.55
CA MET A 89 3.65 -14.87 -12.79
C MET A 89 4.24 -15.54 -14.03
N GLY A 90 5.47 -16.05 -13.94
CA GLY A 90 6.16 -16.71 -15.03
C GLY A 90 7.51 -16.07 -15.36
N GLY A 91 8.19 -16.58 -16.37
CA GLY A 91 9.48 -16.10 -16.80
C GLY A 91 9.43 -15.32 -18.11
N PHE A 92 10.14 -14.20 -18.16
CA PHE A 92 10.39 -13.44 -19.39
C PHE A 92 11.64 -13.96 -20.08
N ALA A 93 11.59 -14.10 -21.39
CA ALA A 93 12.75 -14.30 -22.26
C ALA A 93 12.61 -13.43 -23.51
N GLY A 94 13.63 -12.63 -23.78
CA GLY A 94 13.60 -11.66 -24.88
C GLY A 94 14.99 -11.28 -25.38
N ARG A 95 15.01 -10.39 -26.36
CA ARG A 95 16.23 -9.92 -27.01
C ARG A 95 16.21 -8.40 -27.18
N LEU A 96 17.33 -7.77 -26.88
CA LEU A 96 17.55 -6.34 -27.10
C LEU A 96 17.91 -6.05 -28.56
N ASP A 97 17.16 -5.17 -29.19
CA ASP A 97 17.49 -4.58 -30.51
C ASP A 97 17.38 -3.04 -30.41
N ARG A 98 18.51 -2.37 -30.33
CA ARG A 98 18.63 -0.91 -30.09
C ARG A 98 17.90 -0.49 -28.82
N ASP A 99 16.80 0.26 -28.96
CA ASP A 99 16.00 0.82 -27.85
C ASP A 99 14.72 0.02 -27.59
N ARG A 100 14.67 -1.23 -28.04
CA ARG A 100 13.54 -2.13 -27.80
C ARG A 100 14.00 -3.49 -27.32
N LEU A 101 13.46 -3.93 -26.18
CA LEU A 101 13.60 -5.28 -25.68
C LEU A 101 12.32 -6.06 -26.03
N SER A 102 12.41 -7.04 -26.93
CA SER A 102 11.25 -7.80 -27.41
C SER A 102 11.35 -9.26 -27.02
N GLY A 103 10.26 -9.80 -26.47
CA GLY A 103 10.23 -11.17 -25.98
C GLY A 103 8.82 -11.66 -25.65
N ALA A 104 8.75 -12.63 -24.78
CA ALA A 104 7.50 -13.17 -24.27
C ALA A 104 7.64 -13.63 -22.83
N VAL A 105 6.53 -13.55 -22.09
CA VAL A 105 6.36 -14.19 -20.80
C VAL A 105 5.79 -15.59 -21.01
N THR A 106 6.40 -16.59 -20.39
CA THR A 106 5.85 -17.93 -20.26
C THR A 106 5.29 -18.08 -18.85
N PHE A 107 3.97 -18.19 -18.72
CA PHE A 107 3.30 -18.37 -17.44
C PHE A 107 3.46 -19.81 -16.93
N GLN A 108 3.14 -20.05 -15.65
CA GLN A 108 3.23 -21.38 -15.03
C GLN A 108 2.37 -22.43 -15.72
N ASP A 109 1.24 -22.05 -16.27
CA ASP A 109 0.36 -22.93 -17.05
C ASP A 109 0.87 -23.24 -18.48
N GLY A 110 2.08 -22.76 -18.82
CA GLY A 110 2.72 -22.94 -20.12
C GLY A 110 2.21 -22.00 -21.22
N ARG A 111 1.20 -21.18 -20.98
CA ARG A 111 0.75 -20.17 -21.96
C ARG A 111 1.80 -19.08 -22.12
N ARG A 112 1.83 -18.48 -23.29
CA ARG A 112 2.79 -17.41 -23.59
C ARG A 112 2.07 -16.17 -24.04
N SER A 113 2.52 -15.02 -23.55
CA SER A 113 2.08 -13.70 -24.03
C SER A 113 3.29 -12.86 -24.45
N PRO A 114 3.19 -12.15 -25.59
CA PRO A 114 4.25 -11.25 -26.01
C PRO A 114 4.40 -10.13 -24.97
N LEU A 115 5.66 -9.74 -24.72
CA LEU A 115 6.00 -8.57 -23.92
C LEU A 115 7.17 -7.88 -24.58
N GLY A 116 7.00 -6.60 -24.89
CA GLY A 116 8.04 -5.75 -25.39
C GLY A 116 8.23 -4.56 -24.48
N PHE A 117 9.45 -4.13 -24.30
CA PHE A 117 9.80 -2.93 -23.56
C PHE A 117 10.42 -1.91 -24.50
N ASP A 118 9.94 -0.70 -24.47
CA ASP A 118 10.53 0.45 -25.14
C ASP A 118 11.33 1.27 -24.12
N ARG A 119 12.50 1.79 -24.54
CA ARG A 119 13.34 2.61 -23.68
C ARG A 119 12.60 3.91 -23.33
N THR A 120 12.68 4.32 -22.07
CA THR A 120 12.06 5.55 -21.58
C THR A 120 13.07 6.35 -20.73
N PRO A 121 12.93 7.66 -20.63
CA PRO A 121 13.73 8.43 -19.68
C PRO A 121 13.52 7.91 -18.27
N CYS A 122 14.63 7.69 -17.53
CA CYS A 122 14.55 7.32 -16.13
C CYS A 122 14.00 8.50 -15.31
N ARG A 123 13.00 8.20 -14.50
CA ARG A 123 12.52 9.15 -13.50
C ARG A 123 13.34 8.95 -12.24
N THR A 124 14.14 9.93 -11.91
CA THR A 124 14.92 9.94 -10.68
C THR A 124 14.11 10.59 -9.56
N THR A 125 14.29 10.08 -8.36
CA THR A 125 13.73 10.65 -7.13
C THR A 125 14.87 10.87 -6.14
N VAL A 126 14.68 11.80 -5.21
CA VAL A 126 15.63 12.01 -4.12
C VAL A 126 14.95 11.63 -2.82
N ALA A 127 15.50 10.64 -2.12
CA ALA A 127 15.02 10.22 -0.82
C ALA A 127 15.89 10.84 0.29
N THR A 128 15.24 11.35 1.31
CA THR A 128 15.89 11.97 2.49
C THR A 128 15.27 11.38 3.74
N GLU A 129 16.11 10.83 4.61
CA GLU A 129 15.70 10.37 5.92
C GLU A 129 15.34 11.55 6.81
N LEU A 130 14.18 11.51 7.42
CA LEU A 130 13.68 12.52 8.35
C LEU A 130 13.36 11.86 9.68
N SER A 131 13.53 12.64 10.75
CA SER A 131 13.01 12.26 12.05
C SER A 131 12.38 13.45 12.76
N TRP A 132 11.41 13.19 13.63
CA TRP A 132 10.78 14.20 14.46
C TRP A 132 10.32 13.62 15.78
N ARG A 133 10.16 14.48 16.77
CA ARG A 133 9.66 14.08 18.08
C ARG A 133 8.21 14.46 18.23
N THR A 134 7.43 13.53 18.78
CA THR A 134 6.05 13.75 19.20
C THR A 134 5.91 13.19 20.61
N ASP A 135 5.58 14.04 21.56
CA ASP A 135 5.58 13.70 22.99
C ASP A 135 6.97 13.12 23.41
N ASP A 136 7.03 11.90 23.88
CA ASP A 136 8.24 11.20 24.33
C ASP A 136 8.79 10.22 23.29
N VAL A 137 8.18 10.12 22.10
CA VAL A 137 8.62 9.23 21.04
C VAL A 137 9.31 9.95 19.91
N THR A 138 10.20 9.23 19.23
CA THR A 138 10.82 9.64 17.98
C THR A 138 10.17 8.85 16.85
N ILE A 139 9.69 9.56 15.83
CA ILE A 139 9.16 8.98 14.61
C ILE A 139 10.21 9.15 13.50
N GLU A 140 10.48 8.06 12.80
CA GLU A 140 11.39 8.02 11.65
C GLU A 140 10.57 7.95 10.37
N GLY A 141 11.05 8.62 9.32
CA GLY A 141 10.38 8.65 8.03
C GLY A 141 11.33 8.92 6.88
N THR A 142 10.85 8.69 5.66
CA THR A 142 11.57 8.98 4.42
C THR A 142 10.73 9.94 3.58
N LEU A 143 11.28 11.09 3.28
CA LEU A 143 10.73 12.03 2.30
C LEU A 143 11.33 11.70 0.94
N THR A 144 10.49 11.30 -0.01
CA THR A 144 10.89 11.11 -1.41
C THR A 144 10.32 12.24 -2.25
N VAL A 145 11.19 12.98 -2.91
CA VAL A 145 10.78 14.09 -3.80
C VAL A 145 11.07 13.75 -5.25
N PRO A 146 10.26 14.26 -6.20
CA PRO A 146 10.59 14.19 -7.63
C PRO A 146 11.93 14.85 -7.92
N SER A 147 12.63 14.42 -8.96
CA SER A 147 13.77 15.16 -9.48
C SER A 147 13.30 16.41 -10.22
N GLY A 148 14.07 17.49 -10.12
CA GLY A 148 13.78 18.77 -10.76
C GLY A 148 13.80 19.93 -9.75
N GLU A 149 13.36 21.07 -10.22
CA GLU A 149 13.25 22.25 -9.38
C GLU A 149 11.88 22.25 -8.67
N GLY A 150 11.92 22.28 -7.31
CA GLY A 150 10.74 22.45 -6.47
C GLY A 150 10.38 23.93 -6.29
N PRO A 151 9.49 24.26 -5.34
CA PRO A 151 8.96 23.36 -4.32
C PRO A 151 7.83 22.46 -4.86
N PHE A 152 7.73 21.23 -4.33
CA PHE A 152 6.73 20.24 -4.74
C PHE A 152 5.55 20.18 -3.79
N PRO A 153 4.31 19.94 -4.27
CA PRO A 153 3.23 19.51 -3.41
C PRO A 153 3.60 18.20 -2.71
N ALA A 154 3.08 17.95 -1.51
CA ALA A 154 3.44 16.76 -0.75
C ALA A 154 2.24 16.06 -0.12
N ILE A 155 2.34 14.73 -0.03
CA ILE A 155 1.36 13.87 0.63
C ILE A 155 2.07 13.07 1.73
N VAL A 156 1.47 13.05 2.92
CA VAL A 156 1.81 12.07 3.97
C VAL A 156 0.90 10.87 3.80
N VAL A 157 1.48 9.67 3.79
CA VAL A 157 0.72 8.41 3.69
C VAL A 157 0.52 7.82 5.08
N LEU A 158 -0.74 7.62 5.47
CA LEU A 158 -1.14 7.13 6.77
C LEU A 158 -1.44 5.62 6.72
N HIS A 159 -0.90 4.93 7.72
CA HIS A 159 -1.02 3.48 7.84
C HIS A 159 -2.42 3.01 8.29
N GLY A 160 -2.82 1.85 7.81
CA GLY A 160 -3.97 1.08 8.30
C GLY A 160 -3.74 0.45 9.68
N GLY A 161 -4.56 -0.52 10.04
CA GLY A 161 -4.41 -1.32 11.26
C GLY A 161 -3.17 -2.21 11.24
N GLY A 162 -2.81 -2.77 12.41
CA GLY A 162 -1.68 -3.69 12.56
C GLY A 162 -0.30 -3.04 12.51
N ASP A 163 0.73 -3.87 12.60
CA ASP A 163 2.13 -3.46 12.50
C ASP A 163 2.46 -3.07 11.06
N SER A 164 3.13 -1.94 10.90
CA SER A 164 3.55 -1.46 9.59
C SER A 164 4.63 -0.38 9.68
N SER A 165 5.55 -0.41 8.74
CA SER A 165 6.62 0.57 8.56
C SER A 165 6.55 1.16 7.16
N ARG A 166 7.36 2.19 6.92
CA ARG A 166 7.57 2.78 5.60
C ARG A 166 8.03 1.78 4.53
N ASP A 167 8.72 0.69 4.96
CA ASP A 167 9.23 -0.36 4.09
C ASP A 167 8.23 -1.49 3.86
N SER A 168 7.08 -1.49 4.54
CA SER A 168 6.03 -2.47 4.30
C SER A 168 5.50 -2.31 2.87
N PRO A 169 5.40 -3.40 2.07
CA PRO A 169 5.15 -3.31 0.63
C PRO A 169 3.99 -2.40 0.20
N PRO A 170 2.80 -2.42 0.85
CA PRO A 170 1.69 -1.55 0.46
C PRO A 170 1.99 -0.06 0.64
N TYR A 171 2.90 0.31 1.56
CA TYR A 171 3.27 1.71 1.81
C TYR A 171 4.48 2.13 1.00
N ALA A 172 5.52 1.29 0.92
CA ALA A 172 6.69 1.54 0.09
C ALA A 172 6.32 1.88 -1.37
N PHE A 173 5.26 1.25 -1.89
CA PHE A 173 4.71 1.56 -3.21
C PHE A 173 4.38 3.05 -3.39
N TRP A 174 3.75 3.70 -2.40
CA TRP A 174 3.37 5.11 -2.50
C TRP A 174 4.59 6.04 -2.54
N GLY A 175 5.67 5.66 -1.84
CA GLY A 175 6.94 6.38 -1.86
C GLY A 175 7.61 6.44 -3.23
N ASP A 176 7.24 5.54 -4.13
CA ASP A 176 7.70 5.53 -5.51
C ASP A 176 6.63 6.08 -6.48
N TYR A 177 5.36 5.73 -6.27
CA TYR A 177 4.26 6.11 -7.17
C TYR A 177 3.98 7.63 -7.15
N LEU A 178 3.85 8.25 -5.97
CA LEU A 178 3.51 9.67 -5.86
C LEU A 178 4.58 10.58 -6.48
N PRO A 179 5.90 10.36 -6.25
CA PRO A 179 6.93 11.16 -6.91
C PRO A 179 6.93 11.06 -8.44
N ARG A 180 6.48 9.94 -9.01
CA ARG A 180 6.28 9.82 -10.47
C ARG A 180 5.15 10.70 -10.99
N LEU A 181 4.23 11.11 -10.12
CA LEU A 181 3.15 12.05 -10.42
C LEU A 181 3.56 13.52 -10.19
N GLY A 182 4.81 13.80 -9.79
CA GLY A 182 5.25 15.14 -9.44
C GLY A 182 4.89 15.57 -8.03
N ILE A 183 4.54 14.65 -7.13
CA ILE A 183 4.09 14.88 -5.76
C ILE A 183 5.11 14.27 -4.80
N ALA A 184 5.67 15.04 -3.89
CA ALA A 184 6.53 14.49 -2.85
C ALA A 184 5.74 13.59 -1.89
N CYS A 185 6.38 12.54 -1.41
CA CYS A 185 5.77 11.56 -0.51
C CYS A 185 6.55 11.45 0.80
N LEU A 186 5.88 11.64 1.91
CA LEU A 186 6.41 11.30 3.23
C LEU A 186 5.79 9.97 3.70
N LEU A 187 6.65 8.96 3.81
CA LEU A 187 6.35 7.71 4.50
C LEU A 187 7.00 7.77 5.89
N TYR A 188 6.38 7.16 6.89
CA TYR A 188 6.93 7.11 8.24
C TYR A 188 6.75 5.72 8.84
N ASP A 189 7.53 5.41 9.85
CA ASP A 189 7.35 4.19 10.64
C ASP A 189 6.33 4.46 11.76
N LYS A 190 5.29 3.64 11.84
CA LYS A 190 4.33 3.69 12.93
C LYS A 190 5.07 3.48 14.27
N ARG A 191 4.60 4.10 15.36
CA ARG A 191 5.18 3.90 16.72
C ARG A 191 5.48 2.43 16.99
N GLY A 192 6.72 2.13 17.43
CA GLY A 192 7.18 0.77 17.74
C GLY A 192 7.48 -0.10 16.52
N ASN A 193 7.41 0.45 15.30
CA ASN A 193 7.77 -0.25 14.07
C ASN A 193 8.98 0.42 13.41
N GLY A 194 9.72 -0.33 12.60
CA GLY A 194 10.87 0.18 11.86
C GLY A 194 11.88 0.88 12.79
N GLY A 195 12.20 2.13 12.51
CA GLY A 195 13.09 2.97 13.32
C GLY A 195 12.38 3.81 14.39
N SER A 196 11.04 3.83 14.41
CA SER A 196 10.28 4.64 15.35
C SER A 196 10.20 4.00 16.75
N THR A 197 10.33 4.84 17.78
CA THR A 197 10.18 4.40 19.18
C THR A 197 8.71 4.36 19.61
N GLY A 198 8.47 3.87 20.85
CA GLY A 198 7.13 3.77 21.43
C GLY A 198 6.41 2.48 21.07
N ASP A 199 5.07 2.51 21.20
CA ASP A 199 4.20 1.37 20.89
C ASP A 199 2.82 1.92 20.48
N TRP A 200 2.36 1.58 19.26
CA TRP A 200 1.08 2.06 18.75
C TRP A 200 -0.12 1.42 19.48
N GLN A 201 0.08 0.27 20.11
CA GLN A 201 -0.95 -0.43 20.89
C GLN A 201 -1.18 0.18 22.28
N GLN A 202 -0.32 1.08 22.72
CA GLN A 202 -0.45 1.78 24.00
C GLN A 202 -1.06 3.17 23.89
N VAL A 203 -1.51 3.56 22.68
CA VAL A 203 -2.02 4.91 22.42
C VAL A 203 -3.28 4.87 21.55
N GLY A 204 -4.12 5.90 21.70
CA GLY A 204 -5.31 6.10 20.90
C GLY A 204 -5.04 6.69 19.52
N LEU A 205 -6.14 7.04 18.82
CA LEU A 205 -6.05 7.64 17.48
C LEU A 205 -5.51 9.09 17.54
N GLU A 206 -5.79 9.82 18.63
CA GLU A 206 -5.33 11.21 18.81
C GLU A 206 -3.81 11.29 18.93
N GLU A 207 -3.16 10.36 19.66
CA GLU A 207 -1.70 10.29 19.76
C GLU A 207 -1.07 10.01 18.40
N ARG A 208 -1.65 9.05 17.66
CA ARG A 208 -1.18 8.73 16.30
C ARG A 208 -1.42 9.88 15.31
N ALA A 209 -2.48 10.67 15.52
CA ALA A 209 -2.70 11.89 14.74
C ALA A 209 -1.61 12.95 15.02
N ARG A 210 -1.15 13.05 16.29
CA ARG A 210 -0.01 13.94 16.62
C ARG A 210 1.29 13.50 15.96
N ASP A 211 1.53 12.20 15.81
CA ASP A 211 2.69 11.71 15.05
C ASP A 211 2.69 12.21 13.61
N VAL A 212 1.56 12.11 12.93
CA VAL A 212 1.39 12.61 11.56
C VAL A 212 1.52 14.13 11.48
N ALA A 213 0.92 14.85 12.44
CA ALA A 213 1.03 16.32 12.51
C ALA A 213 2.48 16.77 12.70
N GLY A 214 3.30 16.02 13.46
CA GLY A 214 4.74 16.22 13.56
C GLY A 214 5.44 16.07 12.20
N GLY A 215 5.07 15.06 11.41
CA GLY A 215 5.53 14.89 10.04
C GLY A 215 5.16 16.04 9.11
N LEU A 216 3.93 16.54 9.18
CA LEU A 216 3.49 17.73 8.43
C LEU A 216 4.30 18.98 8.84
N ALA A 217 4.56 19.16 10.14
CA ALA A 217 5.40 20.25 10.62
C ALA A 217 6.83 20.14 10.07
N ARG A 218 7.36 18.92 9.95
CA ARG A 218 8.66 18.66 9.36
C ARG A 218 8.68 18.98 7.86
N LEU A 219 7.63 18.58 7.10
CA LEU A 219 7.49 18.90 5.68
C LEU A 219 7.48 20.41 5.43
N ARG A 220 6.76 21.19 6.26
CA ARG A 220 6.72 22.66 6.12
C ARG A 220 8.10 23.34 6.27
N SER A 221 9.07 22.69 6.89
CA SER A 221 10.42 23.18 7.04
C SER A 221 11.38 22.75 5.92
N GLU A 222 10.92 21.90 5.01
CA GLU A 222 11.74 21.42 3.88
C GLU A 222 11.68 22.39 2.70
N PRO A 223 12.83 22.93 2.24
CA PRO A 223 12.84 23.90 1.13
C PRO A 223 12.29 23.34 -0.19
N SER A 224 12.32 22.03 -0.38
CA SER A 224 11.82 21.36 -1.56
C SER A 224 10.30 21.18 -1.58
N ILE A 225 9.60 21.56 -0.50
CA ILE A 225 8.15 21.30 -0.33
C ILE A 225 7.37 22.60 -0.37
N ASP A 226 6.30 22.62 -1.16
CA ASP A 226 5.30 23.67 -1.12
C ASP A 226 4.37 23.47 0.09
N ALA A 227 4.63 24.21 1.15
CA ALA A 227 3.85 24.12 2.39
C ALA A 227 2.37 24.53 2.23
N THR A 228 1.97 25.10 1.11
CA THR A 228 0.59 25.48 0.81
C THR A 228 -0.20 24.37 0.11
N GLN A 229 0.46 23.28 -0.29
CA GLN A 229 -0.08 22.17 -1.05
C GLN A 229 0.20 20.83 -0.36
N LEU A 230 -0.22 20.69 0.90
CA LEU A 230 -0.06 19.48 1.68
C LEU A 230 -1.37 18.67 1.73
N GLY A 231 -1.28 17.38 1.46
CA GLY A 231 -2.40 16.44 1.52
C GLY A 231 -2.09 15.19 2.33
N LEU A 232 -3.12 14.39 2.55
CA LEU A 232 -3.02 13.09 3.20
C LEU A 232 -3.55 11.99 2.26
N LEU A 233 -2.89 10.84 2.28
CA LEU A 233 -3.43 9.60 1.70
C LEU A 233 -3.54 8.58 2.84
N ALA A 234 -4.76 8.17 3.14
CA ALA A 234 -5.06 7.36 4.30
C ALA A 234 -5.59 5.98 3.88
N VAL A 235 -4.99 4.91 4.40
CA VAL A 235 -5.40 3.55 4.12
C VAL A 235 -6.14 2.98 5.33
N SER A 236 -7.35 2.44 5.12
CA SER A 236 -8.11 1.72 6.15
C SER A 236 -8.24 2.54 7.45
N GLN A 237 -7.81 2.03 8.60
CA GLN A 237 -7.80 2.70 9.90
C GLN A 237 -7.14 4.10 9.86
N GLY A 238 -6.20 4.32 8.95
CA GLY A 238 -5.56 5.62 8.73
C GLY A 238 -6.55 6.73 8.43
N SER A 239 -7.75 6.40 7.92
CA SER A 239 -8.80 7.36 7.62
C SER A 239 -9.38 8.05 8.86
N TRP A 240 -9.52 7.34 9.96
CA TRP A 240 -9.91 7.96 11.24
C TRP A 240 -8.83 8.94 11.73
N ILE A 241 -7.57 8.55 11.60
CA ILE A 241 -6.41 9.38 11.97
C ILE A 241 -6.34 10.62 11.07
N ALA A 242 -6.52 10.46 9.75
CA ALA A 242 -6.47 11.56 8.80
C ALA A 242 -7.49 12.67 9.09
N GLY A 243 -8.71 12.30 9.48
CA GLY A 243 -9.73 13.24 9.92
C GLY A 243 -9.27 14.06 11.13
N LEU A 244 -8.69 13.40 12.15
CA LEU A 244 -8.16 14.06 13.34
C LEU A 244 -6.99 15.01 13.00
N VAL A 245 -6.10 14.59 12.13
CA VAL A 245 -4.99 15.43 11.64
C VAL A 245 -5.53 16.66 10.91
N ALA A 246 -6.42 16.47 9.94
CA ALA A 246 -7.00 17.57 9.16
C ALA A 246 -7.76 18.57 10.03
N ARG A 247 -8.42 18.11 11.10
CA ARG A 247 -9.09 18.98 12.09
C ARG A 247 -8.08 19.80 12.90
N SER A 248 -6.94 19.24 13.23
CA SER A 248 -5.94 19.89 14.09
C SER A 248 -4.91 20.73 13.32
N ASP A 249 -4.69 20.44 12.04
CA ASP A 249 -3.70 21.12 11.19
C ASP A 249 -4.34 21.70 9.92
N PRO A 250 -4.58 23.03 9.87
CA PRO A 250 -5.23 23.68 8.72
C PRO A 250 -4.36 23.74 7.46
N SER A 251 -3.10 23.29 7.52
CA SER A 251 -2.26 23.15 6.32
C SER A 251 -2.66 21.98 5.45
N VAL A 252 -3.44 21.03 5.97
CA VAL A 252 -4.01 19.92 5.19
C VAL A 252 -5.08 20.46 4.25
N ARG A 253 -4.85 20.35 2.94
CA ARG A 253 -5.71 20.89 1.90
C ARG A 253 -6.70 19.88 1.34
N PHE A 254 -6.39 18.60 1.40
CA PHE A 254 -7.21 17.51 0.89
C PHE A 254 -6.85 16.18 1.55
N VAL A 255 -7.76 15.21 1.50
CA VAL A 255 -7.52 13.85 1.98
C VAL A 255 -8.03 12.83 0.94
N ALA A 256 -7.20 11.86 0.58
CA ALA A 256 -7.62 10.67 -0.16
C ALA A 256 -7.72 9.46 0.81
N HIS A 257 -8.89 8.85 0.89
CA HIS A 257 -9.18 7.69 1.72
C HIS A 257 -9.29 6.44 0.84
N VAL A 258 -8.47 5.43 1.10
CA VAL A 258 -8.48 4.14 0.41
C VAL A 258 -8.99 3.07 1.35
N SER A 259 -10.16 2.52 1.07
CA SER A 259 -10.87 1.52 1.89
C SER A 259 -11.06 1.97 3.35
N GLY A 260 -11.21 3.26 3.54
CA GLY A 260 -11.28 3.88 4.87
C GLY A 260 -12.70 3.97 5.42
N PRO A 261 -12.92 3.67 6.73
CA PRO A 261 -14.23 3.78 7.33
C PRO A 261 -14.62 5.23 7.67
N ALA A 262 -15.87 5.60 7.36
CA ALA A 262 -16.56 6.81 7.82
C ALA A 262 -17.54 6.51 8.97
N VAL A 263 -17.59 5.27 9.43
CA VAL A 263 -18.40 4.77 10.55
C VAL A 263 -17.59 4.73 11.86
N PRO A 264 -18.24 4.67 13.04
CA PRO A 264 -17.55 4.39 14.31
C PRO A 264 -16.74 3.10 14.29
N VAL A 265 -15.67 3.06 15.08
CA VAL A 265 -14.78 1.88 15.17
C VAL A 265 -15.55 0.61 15.48
N VAL A 266 -16.40 0.64 16.51
CA VAL A 266 -17.19 -0.55 16.91
C VAL A 266 -18.17 -1.00 15.82
N GLU A 267 -18.68 -0.09 14.99
CA GLU A 267 -19.56 -0.42 13.87
C GLU A 267 -18.77 -1.10 12.74
N ALA A 268 -17.58 -0.59 12.40
CA ALA A 268 -16.69 -1.20 11.40
C ALA A 268 -16.26 -2.62 11.82
N ASP A 269 -15.81 -2.77 13.06
CA ASP A 269 -15.34 -4.07 13.55
C ASP A 269 -16.47 -5.10 13.68
N THR A 270 -17.68 -4.66 14.05
CA THR A 270 -18.86 -5.54 14.07
C THR A 270 -19.15 -6.06 12.66
N TYR A 271 -19.14 -5.18 11.67
CA TYR A 271 -19.31 -5.58 10.27
C TYR A 271 -18.24 -6.57 9.80
N ALA A 272 -16.97 -6.34 10.15
CA ALA A 272 -15.87 -7.23 9.78
C ALA A 272 -16.09 -8.65 10.33
N VAL A 273 -16.51 -8.77 11.59
CA VAL A 273 -16.87 -10.06 12.22
C VAL A 273 -18.05 -10.72 11.48
N GLU A 274 -19.12 -10.00 11.18
CA GLU A 274 -20.25 -10.52 10.44
C GLU A 274 -19.88 -10.94 9.01
N ALA A 275 -19.05 -10.17 8.33
CA ALA A 275 -18.59 -10.47 6.97
C ALA A 275 -17.74 -11.75 6.93
N GLU A 276 -16.84 -11.92 7.91
CA GLU A 276 -16.06 -13.15 8.08
C GLU A 276 -16.98 -14.37 8.25
N LEU A 277 -17.99 -14.26 9.11
CA LEU A 277 -18.95 -15.36 9.36
C LEU A 277 -19.74 -15.72 8.11
N ARG A 278 -20.19 -14.72 7.35
CA ARG A 278 -20.89 -14.95 6.06
C ARG A 278 -19.99 -15.62 5.03
N ARG A 279 -18.73 -15.18 4.91
CA ARG A 279 -17.75 -15.76 3.97
C ARG A 279 -17.46 -17.22 4.30
N ASP A 280 -17.33 -17.56 5.56
CA ASP A 280 -17.00 -18.91 6.01
C ASP A 280 -18.22 -19.87 5.96
N GLY A 281 -19.40 -19.37 5.60
CA GLY A 281 -20.60 -20.19 5.41
C GLY A 281 -21.18 -20.78 6.69
N TRP A 282 -20.95 -20.11 7.83
CA TRP A 282 -21.49 -20.54 9.12
C TRP A 282 -23.02 -20.45 9.17
N ALA A 283 -23.65 -21.33 9.92
CA ALA A 283 -25.07 -21.24 10.18
C ALA A 283 -25.42 -19.93 10.94
N GLU A 284 -26.58 -19.35 10.65
CA GLU A 284 -27.06 -18.09 11.26
C GLU A 284 -26.92 -18.11 12.80
N ARG A 285 -27.30 -19.21 13.44
CA ARG A 285 -27.14 -19.38 14.90
C ARG A 285 -25.69 -19.26 15.37
N ASP A 286 -24.73 -19.85 14.65
CA ASP A 286 -23.32 -19.83 15.02
C ASP A 286 -22.76 -18.43 14.83
N SER A 287 -23.25 -17.71 13.82
CA SER A 287 -22.96 -16.29 13.58
C SER A 287 -23.44 -15.41 14.74
N ASP A 288 -24.69 -15.60 15.20
CA ASP A 288 -25.23 -14.85 16.34
C ASP A 288 -24.45 -15.11 17.63
N GLU A 289 -24.10 -16.37 17.92
CA GLU A 289 -23.30 -16.73 19.08
C GLU A 289 -21.91 -16.06 19.05
N ARG A 290 -21.26 -16.02 17.90
CA ARG A 290 -19.94 -15.44 17.71
C ARG A 290 -19.97 -13.91 17.81
N LEU A 291 -20.96 -13.27 17.20
CA LEU A 291 -21.18 -11.84 17.31
C LEU A 291 -21.45 -11.43 18.75
N ARG A 292 -22.25 -12.22 19.48
CA ARG A 292 -22.47 -11.97 20.91
C ARG A 292 -21.18 -12.03 21.73
N LEU A 293 -20.31 -13.02 21.46
CA LEU A 293 -19.01 -13.09 22.14
C LEU A 293 -18.12 -11.90 21.83
N TRP A 294 -18.13 -11.44 20.58
CA TRP A 294 -17.46 -10.21 20.19
C TRP A 294 -17.94 -9.00 21.01
N GLN A 295 -19.25 -8.84 21.13
CA GLN A 295 -19.85 -7.76 21.91
C GLN A 295 -19.47 -7.83 23.40
N LEU A 296 -19.51 -9.02 23.98
CA LEU A 296 -19.08 -9.23 25.37
C LEU A 296 -17.59 -8.93 25.57
N ASN A 297 -16.74 -9.27 24.59
CA ASN A 297 -15.32 -8.94 24.62
C ASN A 297 -15.08 -7.42 24.54
N ALA A 298 -15.87 -6.71 23.73
CA ALA A 298 -15.84 -5.26 23.64
C ALA A 298 -16.29 -4.59 24.95
N GLU A 299 -17.28 -5.15 25.65
CA GLU A 299 -17.70 -4.68 26.99
C GLU A 299 -16.56 -4.80 28.02
N VAL A 300 -15.84 -5.94 28.03
CA VAL A 300 -14.66 -6.12 28.89
C VAL A 300 -13.55 -5.14 28.52
N ALA A 301 -13.35 -4.85 27.24
CA ALA A 301 -12.36 -3.87 26.82
C ALA A 301 -12.72 -2.44 27.32
N ARG A 302 -14.02 -2.06 27.31
CA ARG A 302 -14.46 -0.76 27.84
C ARG A 302 -14.22 -0.61 29.34
N ASP A 303 -14.53 -1.66 30.09
CA ASP A 303 -14.37 -1.67 31.56
C ASP A 303 -13.72 -3.00 32.02
N PRO A 304 -12.38 -3.09 31.96
CA PRO A 304 -11.66 -4.28 32.36
C PRO A 304 -11.73 -4.54 33.88
N ASP A 305 -12.23 -3.60 34.67
CA ASP A 305 -12.43 -3.74 36.12
C ASP A 305 -13.80 -4.28 36.49
N SER A 306 -14.74 -4.34 35.53
CA SER A 306 -16.07 -4.91 35.74
C SER A 306 -15.99 -6.45 35.84
N ASP A 307 -16.19 -6.96 37.07
CA ASP A 307 -16.32 -8.41 37.30
C ASP A 307 -17.54 -8.99 36.57
N GLU A 308 -18.65 -8.24 36.50
CA GLU A 308 -19.86 -8.66 35.81
C GLU A 308 -19.63 -8.83 34.30
N ALA A 309 -18.94 -7.88 33.63
CA ALA A 309 -18.63 -8.00 32.22
C ALA A 309 -17.70 -9.20 31.94
N TRP A 310 -16.70 -9.38 32.81
CA TRP A 310 -15.79 -10.50 32.70
C TRP A 310 -16.48 -11.85 32.88
N GLU A 311 -17.33 -12.00 33.90
CA GLU A 311 -18.10 -13.23 34.16
C GLU A 311 -19.05 -13.54 33.00
N ARG A 312 -19.71 -12.53 32.42
CA ARG A 312 -20.54 -12.72 31.21
C ARG A 312 -19.77 -13.22 30.00
N LEU A 313 -18.57 -12.68 29.76
CA LEU A 313 -17.69 -13.15 28.67
C LEU A 313 -17.26 -14.61 28.94
N GLN A 314 -16.82 -14.94 30.16
CA GLN A 314 -16.42 -16.31 30.50
C GLN A 314 -17.59 -17.32 30.38
N ALA A 315 -18.79 -16.93 30.82
CA ALA A 315 -20.00 -17.75 30.63
C ALA A 315 -20.35 -17.93 29.16
N GLY A 316 -20.22 -16.89 28.37
CA GLY A 316 -20.41 -16.95 26.91
C GLY A 316 -19.43 -17.90 26.23
N ILE A 317 -18.14 -17.82 26.58
CA ILE A 317 -17.08 -18.72 26.08
C ILE A 317 -17.40 -20.17 26.44
N GLU A 318 -17.77 -20.44 27.70
CA GLU A 318 -18.09 -21.80 28.15
C GLU A 318 -19.32 -22.37 27.40
N ALA A 319 -20.33 -21.55 27.14
CA ALA A 319 -21.55 -21.96 26.41
C ALA A 319 -21.26 -22.43 24.98
N VAL A 320 -20.20 -21.93 24.35
CA VAL A 320 -19.84 -22.26 22.96
C VAL A 320 -18.63 -23.21 22.85
N ARG A 321 -18.01 -23.58 23.95
CA ARG A 321 -16.76 -24.38 23.99
C ARG A 321 -16.85 -25.68 23.16
N GLN A 322 -18.01 -26.30 23.06
CA GLN A 322 -18.24 -27.54 22.32
C GLN A 322 -18.72 -27.31 20.87
N ARG A 323 -18.79 -26.05 20.42
CA ARG A 323 -19.19 -25.75 19.05
C ARG A 323 -18.08 -26.13 18.07
N PRO A 324 -18.40 -26.69 16.89
CA PRO A 324 -17.40 -27.04 15.87
C PRO A 324 -16.55 -25.86 15.42
N TRP A 325 -17.09 -24.63 15.43
CA TRP A 325 -16.40 -23.41 15.06
C TRP A 325 -15.50 -22.84 16.17
N PHE A 326 -15.69 -23.27 17.44
CA PHE A 326 -14.88 -22.81 18.58
C PHE A 326 -13.76 -23.81 18.87
N GLN A 327 -12.87 -24.03 17.89
CA GLN A 327 -11.79 -25.01 18.05
C GLN A 327 -10.64 -24.48 18.93
N THR A 328 -10.40 -23.19 18.87
CA THR A 328 -9.40 -22.49 19.69
C THR A 328 -10.05 -21.23 20.23
N ASN A 329 -9.94 -20.99 21.55
CA ASN A 329 -10.44 -19.74 22.13
C ASN A 329 -9.65 -18.55 21.57
N PRO A 330 -10.25 -17.65 20.77
CA PRO A 330 -9.56 -16.49 20.23
C PRO A 330 -9.45 -15.34 21.26
N TYR A 331 -10.11 -15.47 22.42
CA TYR A 331 -10.17 -14.42 23.42
C TYR A 331 -9.08 -14.61 24.47
N ASP A 332 -8.31 -13.56 24.70
CA ASP A 332 -7.24 -13.54 25.66
C ASP A 332 -7.77 -13.87 27.08
N PRO A 333 -7.12 -14.77 27.84
CA PRO A 333 -7.51 -15.08 29.22
C PRO A 333 -7.23 -13.93 30.21
N ASP A 334 -6.44 -12.92 29.83
CA ASP A 334 -6.19 -11.72 30.63
C ASP A 334 -7.16 -10.61 30.25
N ARG A 335 -7.98 -10.17 31.23
CA ARG A 335 -8.93 -9.06 31.01
C ARG A 335 -8.26 -7.72 30.67
N ARG A 336 -6.97 -7.58 31.00
CA ARG A 336 -6.12 -6.41 30.67
C ARG A 336 -5.06 -6.73 29.62
N SER A 337 -5.37 -7.62 28.70
CA SER A 337 -4.46 -7.92 27.59
C SER A 337 -4.07 -6.67 26.80
N PRO A 338 -2.91 -6.66 26.17
CA PRO A 338 -2.48 -5.53 25.32
C PRO A 338 -3.53 -5.14 24.29
N TRP A 339 -4.19 -6.12 23.66
CA TRP A 339 -5.24 -5.87 22.69
C TRP A 339 -6.45 -5.12 23.30
N ARG A 340 -6.97 -5.56 24.45
CA ARG A 340 -8.09 -4.87 25.13
C ARG A 340 -7.69 -3.50 25.62
N THR A 341 -6.47 -3.33 26.08
CA THR A 341 -5.94 -2.02 26.49
C THR A 341 -5.93 -1.06 25.32
N TRP A 342 -5.40 -1.48 24.16
CA TRP A 342 -5.43 -0.70 22.94
C TRP A 342 -6.87 -0.45 22.46
N TYR A 343 -7.69 -1.51 22.42
CA TYR A 343 -9.04 -1.41 21.87
C TYR A 343 -9.91 -0.43 22.66
N ARG A 344 -9.76 -0.37 23.98
CA ARG A 344 -10.43 0.60 24.84
C ARG A 344 -10.17 2.06 24.40
N GLU A 345 -8.96 2.36 23.95
CA GLU A 345 -8.58 3.72 23.55
C GLU A 345 -9.19 4.15 22.20
N VAL A 346 -9.74 3.19 21.42
CA VAL A 346 -10.23 3.49 20.07
C VAL A 346 -11.70 3.11 19.83
N LEU A 347 -12.26 2.13 20.55
CA LEU A 347 -13.53 1.47 20.20
C LEU A 347 -14.74 2.38 20.17
N ASP A 348 -14.77 3.44 20.97
CA ASP A 348 -15.88 4.40 21.02
C ASP A 348 -15.66 5.63 20.13
N TYR A 349 -14.59 5.65 19.32
CA TYR A 349 -14.34 6.74 18.39
C TYR A 349 -15.39 6.75 17.26
N ASP A 350 -16.00 7.91 17.06
CA ASP A 350 -16.93 8.19 15.97
C ASP A 350 -16.35 9.30 15.07
N PRO A 351 -16.03 9.02 13.79
CA PRO A 351 -15.46 10.00 12.88
C PRO A 351 -16.45 11.07 12.42
N ARG A 352 -17.76 10.82 12.51
CA ARG A 352 -18.80 11.69 11.92
C ARG A 352 -18.74 13.14 12.39
N PRO A 353 -18.58 13.45 13.69
CA PRO A 353 -18.45 14.84 14.13
C PRO A 353 -17.19 15.55 13.59
N VAL A 354 -16.12 14.79 13.35
CA VAL A 354 -14.89 15.32 12.75
C VAL A 354 -15.11 15.61 11.28
N LEU A 355 -15.72 14.68 10.54
CA LEU A 355 -16.04 14.85 9.11
C LEU A 355 -17.03 15.99 8.87
N GLU A 356 -18.00 16.17 9.76
CA GLU A 356 -18.94 17.28 9.71
C GLU A 356 -18.24 18.65 9.84
N ALA A 357 -17.22 18.73 10.69
CA ALA A 357 -16.48 19.96 10.96
C ALA A 357 -15.45 20.33 9.87
N LEU A 358 -15.14 19.43 8.94
CA LEU A 358 -14.12 19.64 7.92
C LEU A 358 -14.73 20.11 6.60
N ASP A 359 -14.21 21.23 6.05
CA ASP A 359 -14.62 21.80 4.75
C ASP A 359 -13.47 21.72 3.74
N ILE A 360 -12.86 20.56 3.60
CA ILE A 360 -11.79 20.29 2.62
C ILE A 360 -12.23 19.18 1.65
N PRO A 361 -11.73 19.18 0.39
CA PRO A 361 -11.98 18.12 -0.55
C PRO A 361 -11.52 16.75 -0.03
N MET A 362 -12.37 15.73 -0.19
CA MET A 362 -12.03 14.36 0.18
C MET A 362 -12.40 13.38 -0.93
N LEU A 363 -11.47 12.48 -1.26
CA LEU A 363 -11.74 11.31 -2.08
C LEU A 363 -11.96 10.09 -1.17
N TRP A 364 -13.03 9.36 -1.41
CA TRP A 364 -13.35 8.11 -0.74
C TRP A 364 -13.44 6.98 -1.75
N VAL A 365 -12.58 5.97 -1.58
CA VAL A 365 -12.48 4.83 -2.49
C VAL A 365 -12.82 3.55 -1.76
N PHE A 366 -13.74 2.75 -2.32
CA PHE A 366 -14.21 1.50 -1.73
C PHE A 366 -14.16 0.35 -2.73
N GLY A 367 -13.88 -0.84 -2.23
CA GLY A 367 -14.16 -2.10 -2.90
C GLY A 367 -15.61 -2.55 -2.61
N ALA A 368 -16.35 -2.95 -3.64
CA ALA A 368 -17.75 -3.36 -3.45
C ALA A 368 -17.91 -4.66 -2.65
N MET A 369 -16.85 -5.47 -2.56
CA MET A 369 -16.78 -6.72 -1.81
C MET A 369 -15.89 -6.60 -0.57
N ASP A 370 -15.69 -5.38 -0.07
CA ASP A 370 -14.91 -5.16 1.14
C ASP A 370 -15.57 -5.86 2.34
N SER A 371 -14.81 -6.71 3.00
CA SER A 371 -15.25 -7.47 4.18
C SER A 371 -14.76 -6.90 5.50
N GLU A 372 -13.98 -5.82 5.47
CA GLU A 372 -13.44 -5.17 6.67
C GLU A 372 -14.15 -3.84 6.98
N SER A 373 -14.64 -3.16 5.94
CA SER A 373 -15.32 -1.87 6.08
C SER A 373 -16.56 -1.86 5.19
N ASP A 374 -17.78 -1.83 5.77
CA ASP A 374 -19.04 -1.89 5.02
C ASP A 374 -19.14 -0.77 3.97
N PRO A 375 -18.96 -1.06 2.67
CA PRO A 375 -18.96 -0.03 1.65
C PRO A 375 -20.33 0.64 1.52
N ALA A 376 -21.42 -0.11 1.65
CA ALA A 376 -22.77 0.44 1.52
C ALA A 376 -23.11 1.43 2.65
N ARG A 377 -22.75 1.08 3.88
CA ARG A 377 -22.96 1.92 5.05
C ARG A 377 -22.10 3.17 5.02
N ASN A 378 -20.81 3.02 4.68
CA ASN A 378 -19.91 4.16 4.54
C ASN A 378 -20.38 5.14 3.45
N ILE A 379 -20.72 4.64 2.27
CA ILE A 379 -21.22 5.46 1.16
C ILE A 379 -22.49 6.18 1.54
N SER A 380 -23.43 5.52 2.26
CA SER A 380 -24.67 6.16 2.71
C SER A 380 -24.39 7.39 3.58
N ILE A 381 -23.45 7.29 4.54
CA ILE A 381 -23.06 8.41 5.42
C ILE A 381 -22.38 9.53 4.61
N LEU A 382 -21.46 9.17 3.72
CA LEU A 382 -20.72 10.14 2.91
C LEU A 382 -21.62 10.87 1.91
N GLU A 383 -22.66 10.20 1.38
CA GLU A 383 -23.67 10.82 0.54
C GLU A 383 -24.56 11.79 1.32
N ASP A 384 -24.83 11.53 2.63
CA ASP A 384 -25.50 12.48 3.49
C ASP A 384 -24.65 13.75 3.67
N PHE A 385 -23.35 13.63 3.92
CA PHE A 385 -22.44 14.77 3.98
C PHE A 385 -22.35 15.52 2.66
N ARG A 386 -22.29 14.81 1.53
CA ARG A 386 -22.28 15.43 0.20
C ARG A 386 -23.55 16.22 -0.07
N ARG A 387 -24.71 15.69 0.32
CA ARG A 387 -25.99 16.41 0.23
C ARG A 387 -26.04 17.63 1.16
N ALA A 388 -25.32 17.62 2.26
CA ALA A 388 -25.12 18.76 3.15
C ALA A 388 -24.08 19.77 2.63
N GLY A 389 -23.49 19.55 1.45
CA GLY A 389 -22.58 20.49 0.77
C GLY A 389 -21.11 20.21 0.96
N LYS A 390 -20.71 19.06 1.52
CA LYS A 390 -19.28 18.66 1.60
C LYS A 390 -18.73 18.28 0.23
N ASP A 391 -17.51 18.69 -0.03
CA ASP A 391 -16.78 18.38 -1.27
C ASP A 391 -16.17 16.97 -1.21
N TYR A 392 -17.04 15.96 -1.32
CA TYR A 392 -16.66 14.56 -1.27
C TYR A 392 -16.84 13.90 -2.63
N THR A 393 -15.76 13.32 -3.15
CA THR A 393 -15.77 12.42 -4.30
C THR A 393 -15.81 10.99 -3.78
N ILE A 394 -16.76 10.19 -4.25
CA ILE A 394 -16.96 8.80 -3.80
C ILE A 394 -16.80 7.89 -5.01
N ALA A 395 -15.89 6.93 -4.95
CA ALA A 395 -15.65 5.93 -5.98
C ALA A 395 -15.78 4.52 -5.37
N MET A 396 -16.52 3.64 -6.06
CA MET A 396 -16.67 2.24 -5.67
C MET A 396 -16.28 1.34 -6.86
N TYR A 397 -15.36 0.40 -6.61
CA TYR A 397 -14.89 -0.52 -7.62
C TYR A 397 -15.55 -1.89 -7.45
N PRO A 398 -16.25 -2.38 -8.48
CA PRO A 398 -16.90 -3.69 -8.43
C PRO A 398 -15.86 -4.82 -8.33
N GLN A 399 -16.26 -5.95 -7.74
CA GLN A 399 -15.45 -7.16 -7.63
C GLN A 399 -14.12 -7.01 -6.88
N THR A 400 -13.95 -5.96 -6.08
CA THR A 400 -12.75 -5.74 -5.27
C THR A 400 -13.07 -5.77 -3.79
N GLY A 401 -12.14 -6.33 -3.01
CA GLY A 401 -12.18 -6.32 -1.54
C GLY A 401 -11.47 -5.10 -0.94
N HIS A 402 -11.07 -5.23 0.32
CA HIS A 402 -10.43 -4.17 1.11
C HIS A 402 -9.14 -3.62 0.49
N GLY A 403 -8.31 -4.46 -0.14
CA GLY A 403 -7.09 -4.05 -0.84
C GLY A 403 -7.31 -3.50 -2.26
N LEU A 404 -8.56 -3.30 -2.71
CA LEU A 404 -8.90 -2.93 -4.09
C LEU A 404 -8.35 -3.89 -5.16
N LEU A 405 -8.11 -5.13 -4.79
CA LEU A 405 -7.59 -6.17 -5.68
C LEU A 405 -8.73 -7.01 -6.26
N VAL A 406 -8.62 -7.33 -7.54
CA VAL A 406 -9.52 -8.20 -8.30
C VAL A 406 -8.79 -9.50 -8.61
N PRO A 407 -9.39 -10.68 -8.43
CA PRO A 407 -8.85 -11.92 -8.95
C PRO A 407 -8.70 -11.88 -10.46
N VAL A 408 -7.56 -12.35 -10.97
CA VAL A 408 -7.25 -12.28 -12.41
C VAL A 408 -7.94 -13.36 -13.23
N ASP A 409 -8.39 -14.44 -12.61
CA ASP A 409 -9.05 -15.51 -13.35
C ASP A 409 -10.57 -15.26 -13.44
N ALA A 410 -11.12 -15.43 -14.65
CA ALA A 410 -12.54 -15.23 -14.94
C ALA A 410 -13.46 -16.28 -14.28
N ARG A 411 -12.90 -17.25 -13.53
CA ARG A 411 -13.63 -18.34 -12.93
C ARG A 411 -13.82 -18.22 -11.43
N GLY A 412 -13.23 -17.20 -10.78
CA GLY A 412 -13.41 -16.90 -9.35
C GLY A 412 -12.88 -18.00 -8.41
N GLN A 413 -12.00 -18.86 -8.88
CA GLN A 413 -11.38 -19.91 -8.10
C GLN A 413 -9.87 -19.74 -8.12
N ASP A 414 -9.27 -19.62 -6.93
CA ASP A 414 -7.84 -19.62 -6.65
C ASP A 414 -7.02 -18.78 -7.66
N ALA A 415 -7.26 -17.49 -7.64
CA ALA A 415 -6.48 -16.60 -8.47
C ALA A 415 -5.08 -16.43 -7.86
N ASP A 416 -4.12 -17.13 -8.38
CA ASP A 416 -2.70 -16.92 -8.08
C ASP A 416 -2.21 -15.52 -8.53
N LEU A 417 -3.03 -14.81 -9.29
CA LEU A 417 -2.74 -13.47 -9.78
C LEU A 417 -3.85 -12.50 -9.39
N LEU A 418 -3.45 -11.40 -8.79
CA LEU A 418 -4.33 -10.28 -8.45
C LEU A 418 -3.96 -9.07 -9.31
N THR A 419 -4.90 -8.20 -9.54
CA THR A 419 -4.65 -6.87 -10.12
C THR A 419 -5.50 -5.84 -9.39
N THR A 420 -5.02 -4.62 -9.29
CA THR A 420 -5.83 -3.52 -8.76
C THR A 420 -7.03 -3.25 -9.67
N ALA A 421 -8.13 -2.81 -9.09
CA ALA A 421 -9.32 -2.40 -9.82
C ALA A 421 -8.99 -1.56 -11.06
N PRO A 422 -9.42 -1.97 -12.26
CA PRO A 422 -9.24 -1.14 -13.43
C PRO A 422 -9.84 0.26 -13.21
N GLY A 423 -9.04 1.28 -13.48
CA GLY A 423 -9.44 2.68 -13.31
C GLY A 423 -8.99 3.32 -11.97
N PHE A 424 -8.69 2.56 -10.92
CA PHE A 424 -8.33 3.13 -9.61
C PHE A 424 -7.17 4.14 -9.69
N PHE A 425 -6.03 3.76 -10.24
CA PHE A 425 -4.88 4.66 -10.34
C PHE A 425 -5.11 5.85 -11.28
N PRO A 426 -5.73 5.71 -12.46
CA PRO A 426 -6.16 6.83 -13.27
C PRO A 426 -7.09 7.80 -12.54
N ASP A 427 -8.11 7.29 -11.84
CA ASP A 427 -9.08 8.10 -11.11
C ASP A 427 -8.43 8.84 -9.93
N LEU A 428 -7.60 8.15 -9.14
CA LEU A 428 -6.81 8.74 -8.05
C LEU A 428 -5.89 9.84 -8.59
N LYS A 429 -5.13 9.56 -9.65
CA LYS A 429 -4.26 10.55 -10.30
C LYS A 429 -5.03 11.77 -10.76
N TRP A 430 -6.14 11.55 -11.46
CA TRP A 430 -6.99 12.64 -11.95
C TRP A 430 -7.49 13.49 -10.78
N TRP A 431 -8.02 12.87 -9.75
CA TRP A 431 -8.51 13.59 -8.57
C TRP A 431 -7.40 14.37 -7.87
N LEU A 432 -6.23 13.75 -7.62
CA LEU A 432 -5.08 14.45 -7.02
C LEU A 432 -4.70 15.70 -7.83
N TYR A 433 -4.68 15.59 -9.16
CA TYR A 433 -4.35 16.74 -10.05
C TYR A 433 -5.42 17.84 -10.05
N THR A 434 -6.62 17.59 -9.54
CA THR A 434 -7.60 18.67 -9.29
C THR A 434 -7.39 19.37 -7.95
N GLN A 435 -6.60 18.78 -7.05
CA GLN A 435 -6.31 19.34 -5.72
C GLN A 435 -4.98 20.09 -5.63
N ILE A 436 -4.07 19.86 -6.55
CA ILE A 436 -2.71 20.39 -6.53
C ILE A 436 -2.41 21.17 -7.82
N ASP A 437 -1.53 22.16 -7.69
CA ASP A 437 -1.02 22.93 -8.83
C ASP A 437 0.40 22.43 -9.17
N LEU A 438 0.56 21.83 -10.36
CA LEU A 438 1.82 21.35 -10.89
C LEU A 438 2.43 22.32 -11.91
N SER A 439 1.92 23.54 -12.03
CA SER A 439 2.34 24.52 -13.04
C SER A 439 3.63 25.28 -12.70
N GLN A 440 4.37 24.86 -11.65
CA GLN A 440 5.63 25.46 -11.25
C GLN A 440 6.83 24.81 -11.93
#